data_076a400d0d8b60ac1732cdb0539a247c
#
_entry.id   076a400d0d8b60ac1732cdb0539a247c
#
_cell.length_a   1.000
_cell.length_b   1.000
_cell.length_c   1.000
_cell.angle_alpha   90.00
_cell.angle_beta   90.00
_cell.angle_gamma   90.00
#
_symmetry.space_group_name_H-M   'P 1'
#
loop_
_entity.id
_entity.type
_entity.pdbx_description
1 polymer ?
#
loop_
_entity_poly.entity_id
_entity_poly.type
_entity_poly.pdbx_seq_one_letter_code
_entity_poly.pdbx_strand_id
1 'polypeptide(L)'
;MSNEVQTDLAGLQNALLKTDSVEQFLHELAALAARTVGEGMSCGMALRQRGRPASATACSDPLASEADREQYQSGDGPSLYVMRHARPVSIHDTASSSSWPRFCRQAASLGIRSCYAMPLINDGEPVGALVLYARRPGAFGPEQIARAAKFARHASGALTLSLRMASCADQNDQLRSSIVSRAVIDQALGVIMATERCPQDKAFALLRNVSQNTNVKIRDLAATIVTRVSGEPPRPTAPFEDG
;
A
#
# COMPACT_ATOMS: atom_id res chain seq x y z
N MET A 1 -3.85 -6.66 32.82
CA MET A 1 -2.75 -6.63 31.81
C MET A 1 -2.90 -7.69 30.72
N SER A 2 -3.31 -8.94 31.01
CA SER A 2 -3.43 -9.97 29.93
C SER A 2 -4.63 -9.76 28.99
N ASN A 3 -5.74 -9.24 29.48
CA ASN A 3 -6.99 -9.13 28.70
C ASN A 3 -6.95 -8.04 27.61
N GLU A 4 -6.32 -6.91 27.85
CA GLU A 4 -6.15 -5.82 26.87
C GLU A 4 -5.19 -6.21 25.73
N VAL A 5 -4.16 -7.01 26.03
CA VAL A 5 -3.20 -7.51 25.02
C VAL A 5 -3.88 -8.48 24.06
N GLN A 6 -4.76 -9.34 24.59
CA GLN A 6 -5.53 -10.30 23.77
C GLN A 6 -6.54 -9.57 22.88
N THR A 7 -7.17 -8.50 23.36
CA THR A 7 -8.14 -7.72 22.58
C THR A 7 -7.47 -6.98 21.43
N ASP A 8 -6.29 -6.40 21.65
CA ASP A 8 -5.53 -5.68 20.62
C ASP A 8 -5.03 -6.62 19.52
N LEU A 9 -4.48 -7.78 19.89
CA LEU A 9 -4.01 -8.80 18.94
C LEU A 9 -5.16 -9.42 18.15
N ALA A 10 -6.28 -9.73 18.80
CA ALA A 10 -7.47 -10.24 18.13
C ALA A 10 -8.04 -9.20 17.14
N GLY A 11 -8.03 -7.91 17.50
CA GLY A 11 -8.42 -6.82 16.61
C GLY A 11 -7.54 -6.74 15.35
N LEU A 12 -6.23 -6.84 15.51
CA LEU A 12 -5.27 -6.84 14.39
C LEU A 12 -5.42 -8.07 13.49
N GLN A 13 -5.60 -9.26 14.07
CA GLN A 13 -5.84 -10.48 13.31
C GLN A 13 -7.16 -10.41 12.54
N ASN A 14 -8.24 -9.92 13.17
CA ASN A 14 -9.52 -9.73 12.49
C ASN A 14 -9.44 -8.70 11.37
N ALA A 15 -8.70 -7.62 11.55
CA ALA A 15 -8.47 -6.63 10.49
C ALA A 15 -7.74 -7.27 9.30
N LEU A 16 -6.68 -8.06 9.55
CA LEU A 16 -5.92 -8.73 8.49
C LEU A 16 -6.76 -9.76 7.72
N LEU A 17 -7.65 -10.49 8.41
CA LEU A 17 -8.47 -11.54 7.79
C LEU A 17 -9.70 -11.01 7.04
N LYS A 18 -10.16 -9.80 7.34
CA LYS A 18 -11.39 -9.21 6.78
C LYS A 18 -11.14 -8.27 5.61
N THR A 19 -9.89 -7.96 5.33
CA THR A 19 -9.54 -6.95 4.32
C THR A 19 -8.88 -7.60 3.12
N ASP A 20 -9.40 -7.25 1.93
CA ASP A 20 -8.90 -7.75 0.64
C ASP A 20 -7.79 -6.87 0.05
N SER A 21 -7.51 -5.72 0.67
CA SER A 21 -6.47 -4.79 0.21
C SER A 21 -5.68 -4.19 1.37
N VAL A 22 -4.44 -3.79 1.08
CA VAL A 22 -3.57 -3.07 2.04
C VAL A 22 -4.21 -1.75 2.49
N GLU A 23 -4.95 -1.06 1.62
CA GLU A 23 -5.62 0.21 1.94
C GLU A 23 -6.74 0.01 2.97
N GLN A 24 -7.59 -1.01 2.76
CA GLN A 24 -8.64 -1.36 3.73
C GLN A 24 -8.04 -1.77 5.07
N PHE A 25 -6.97 -2.54 5.04
CA PHE A 25 -6.25 -2.94 6.25
C PHE A 25 -5.71 -1.75 7.02
N LEU A 26 -5.14 -0.76 6.34
CA LEU A 26 -4.67 0.48 6.97
C LEU A 26 -5.81 1.29 7.61
N HIS A 27 -6.98 1.38 6.97
CA HIS A 27 -8.14 2.05 7.54
C HIS A 27 -8.61 1.38 8.84
N GLU A 28 -8.69 0.05 8.85
CA GLU A 28 -9.03 -0.71 10.06
C GLU A 28 -7.98 -0.52 11.17
N LEU A 29 -6.69 -0.50 10.81
CA LEU A 29 -5.62 -0.22 11.75
C LEU A 29 -5.71 1.19 12.34
N ALA A 30 -5.99 2.22 11.53
CA ALA A 30 -6.14 3.58 11.99
C ALA A 30 -7.33 3.71 12.96
N ALA A 31 -8.47 3.11 12.63
CA ALA A 31 -9.64 3.08 13.49
C ALA A 31 -9.37 2.33 14.81
N LEU A 32 -8.64 1.22 14.74
CA LEU A 32 -8.27 0.44 15.93
C LEU A 32 -7.27 1.22 16.81
N ALA A 33 -6.28 1.89 16.22
CA ALA A 33 -5.32 2.72 16.94
C ALA A 33 -6.01 3.84 17.73
N ALA A 34 -6.92 4.56 17.08
CA ALA A 34 -7.67 5.65 17.72
C ALA A 34 -8.43 5.16 18.96
N ARG A 35 -9.12 4.01 18.86
CA ARG A 35 -9.86 3.41 19.98
C ARG A 35 -8.95 2.86 21.09
N THR A 36 -7.82 2.23 20.72
CA THR A 36 -6.91 1.59 21.69
C THR A 36 -6.16 2.61 22.53
N VAL A 37 -5.73 3.73 21.93
CA VAL A 37 -4.88 4.71 22.62
C VAL A 37 -5.72 5.59 23.56
N GLY A 38 -6.93 5.96 23.16
CA GLY A 38 -7.82 6.73 24.04
C GLY A 38 -9.11 7.14 23.36
N GLU A 39 -10.11 7.40 24.20
CA GLU A 39 -11.42 7.84 23.75
C GLU A 39 -11.37 9.26 23.15
N GLY A 40 -12.09 9.48 22.06
CA GLY A 40 -12.15 10.76 21.35
C GLY A 40 -10.88 11.14 20.60
N MET A 41 -10.00 10.17 20.32
CA MET A 41 -8.82 10.37 19.48
C MET A 41 -9.11 10.00 18.03
N SER A 42 -8.43 10.72 17.12
CA SER A 42 -8.38 10.41 15.69
C SER A 42 -6.99 9.92 15.32
N CYS A 43 -6.88 9.09 14.29
CA CYS A 43 -5.61 8.51 13.86
C CYS A 43 -5.45 8.59 12.34
N GLY A 44 -4.29 9.06 11.91
CA GLY A 44 -3.79 8.93 10.55
C GLY A 44 -2.66 7.92 10.48
N MET A 45 -2.64 7.13 9.42
CA MET A 45 -1.56 6.19 9.12
C MET A 45 -1.07 6.41 7.70
N ALA A 46 0.24 6.34 7.53
CA ALA A 46 0.87 6.45 6.22
C ALA A 46 1.89 5.35 6.01
N LEU A 47 1.96 4.86 4.77
CA LEU A 47 2.97 3.90 4.35
C LEU A 47 4.07 4.56 3.54
N ARG A 48 5.29 4.07 3.75
CA ARG A 48 6.44 4.38 2.91
C ARG A 48 6.50 3.37 1.76
N GLN A 49 6.26 3.81 0.53
CA GLN A 49 6.55 3.00 -0.64
C GLN A 49 8.01 3.21 -1.08
N ARG A 50 8.69 2.12 -1.46
CA ARG A 50 10.06 2.19 -2.00
C ARG A 50 10.11 3.15 -3.19
N GLY A 51 10.88 4.25 -3.08
CA GLY A 51 11.12 5.21 -4.16
C GLY A 51 10.01 6.26 -4.40
N ARG A 52 8.95 6.30 -3.56
CA ARG A 52 7.89 7.33 -3.62
C ARG A 52 7.68 7.98 -2.26
N PRO A 53 7.32 9.29 -2.21
CA PRO A 53 6.77 9.88 -1.00
C PRO A 53 5.56 9.03 -0.56
N ALA A 54 5.27 8.98 0.73
CA ALA A 54 4.19 8.20 1.29
C ALA A 54 2.90 8.40 0.48
N SER A 55 2.44 7.34 -0.19
CA SER A 55 1.37 7.43 -1.18
C SER A 55 0.10 6.71 -0.74
N ALA A 56 0.16 5.89 0.30
CA ALA A 56 -1.02 5.28 0.89
C ALA A 56 -1.22 5.88 2.28
N THR A 57 -2.29 6.63 2.44
CA THR A 57 -2.73 7.18 3.72
C THR A 57 -4.09 6.60 4.05
N ALA A 58 -4.28 6.24 5.31
CA ALA A 58 -5.55 5.82 5.83
C ALA A 58 -5.84 6.54 7.14
N CYS A 59 -7.07 6.92 7.38
CA CYS A 59 -7.46 7.70 8.53
C CYS A 59 -8.67 7.07 9.22
N SER A 60 -8.75 7.21 10.54
CA SER A 60 -9.88 6.71 11.33
C SER A 60 -11.18 7.47 11.07
N ASP A 61 -11.06 8.71 10.65
CA ASP A 61 -12.18 9.63 10.49
C ASP A 61 -11.81 10.85 9.60
N PRO A 62 -12.79 11.68 9.20
CA PRO A 62 -12.54 12.86 8.37
C PRO A 62 -11.62 13.90 9.00
N LEU A 63 -11.57 14.02 10.34
CA LEU A 63 -10.71 14.96 11.03
C LEU A 63 -9.22 14.62 10.81
N ALA A 64 -8.87 13.35 10.99
CA ALA A 64 -7.52 12.88 10.72
C ALA A 64 -7.15 13.04 9.24
N SER A 65 -8.09 12.77 8.33
CA SER A 65 -7.88 12.91 6.89
C SER A 65 -7.55 14.35 6.47
N GLU A 66 -8.27 15.33 7.01
CA GLU A 66 -8.01 16.75 6.74
C GLU A 66 -6.65 17.20 7.31
N ALA A 67 -6.29 16.75 8.51
CA ALA A 67 -5.02 17.07 9.13
C ALA A 67 -3.84 16.45 8.36
N ASP A 68 -3.97 15.21 7.93
CA ASP A 68 -2.94 14.52 7.15
C ASP A 68 -2.78 15.15 5.76
N ARG A 69 -3.87 15.55 5.11
CA ARG A 69 -3.83 16.20 3.80
C ARG A 69 -2.93 17.43 3.80
N GLU A 70 -2.98 18.28 4.83
CA GLU A 70 -2.11 19.46 4.94
C GLU A 70 -0.64 19.08 4.97
N GLN A 71 -0.26 18.04 5.73
CA GLN A 71 1.12 17.60 5.83
C GLN A 71 1.69 17.15 4.48
N TYR A 72 0.88 16.40 3.70
CA TYR A 72 1.31 15.91 2.39
C TYR A 72 1.33 17.01 1.32
N GLN A 73 0.39 17.95 1.36
CA GLN A 73 0.36 19.08 0.42
C GLN A 73 1.50 20.07 0.67
N SER A 74 1.82 20.34 1.95
CA SER A 74 2.93 21.22 2.31
C SER A 74 4.30 20.56 2.21
N GLY A 75 4.35 19.23 2.13
CA GLY A 75 5.61 18.46 2.14
C GLY A 75 6.31 18.46 3.51
N ASP A 76 5.63 18.93 4.57
CA ASP A 76 6.17 19.04 5.92
C ASP A 76 5.12 18.80 6.99
N GLY A 77 5.54 18.18 8.11
CA GLY A 77 4.66 17.87 9.23
C GLY A 77 5.12 16.67 10.06
N PRO A 78 4.44 16.40 11.19
CA PRO A 78 4.79 15.33 12.10
C PRO A 78 4.90 13.95 11.44
N SER A 79 3.98 13.58 10.56
CA SER A 79 3.98 12.30 9.83
C SER A 79 5.24 12.15 8.97
N LEU A 80 5.55 13.18 8.17
CA LEU A 80 6.72 13.19 7.29
C LEU A 80 8.03 13.22 8.09
N TYR A 81 8.04 13.93 9.22
CA TYR A 81 9.20 13.98 10.11
C TYR A 81 9.54 12.59 10.66
N VAL A 82 8.57 11.88 11.24
CA VAL A 82 8.82 10.56 11.84
C VAL A 82 9.23 9.52 10.80
N MET A 83 8.73 9.63 9.57
CA MET A 83 9.17 8.77 8.47
C MET A 83 10.61 9.03 8.01
N ARG A 84 11.08 10.29 8.12
CA ARG A 84 12.45 10.66 7.73
C ARG A 84 13.47 10.33 8.82
N HIS A 85 13.10 10.58 10.07
CA HIS A 85 14.05 10.57 11.20
C HIS A 85 13.90 9.34 12.10
N ALA A 86 12.87 8.50 11.91
CA ALA A 86 12.57 7.34 12.74
C ALA A 86 12.46 7.66 14.25
N ARG A 87 12.04 8.88 14.60
CA ARG A 87 11.90 9.36 15.98
C ARG A 87 10.49 9.89 16.22
N PRO A 88 9.86 9.52 17.35
CA PRO A 88 8.54 10.06 17.69
C PRO A 88 8.62 11.55 18.01
N VAL A 89 7.51 12.25 17.79
CA VAL A 89 7.36 13.66 18.13
C VAL A 89 6.00 13.92 18.77
N SER A 90 5.96 14.89 19.69
CA SER A 90 4.74 15.32 20.37
C SER A 90 4.55 16.83 20.20
N ILE A 91 3.34 17.22 19.84
CA ILE A 91 2.88 18.61 19.88
C ILE A 91 1.88 18.72 21.02
N HIS A 92 2.30 19.37 22.10
CA HIS A 92 1.49 19.49 23.31
C HIS A 92 0.26 20.37 23.10
N ASP A 93 0.43 21.49 22.38
CA ASP A 93 -0.67 22.35 21.96
C ASP A 93 -0.37 22.98 20.60
N THR A 94 -1.22 22.70 19.61
CA THR A 94 -1.09 23.21 18.24
C THR A 94 -1.26 24.74 18.17
N ALA A 95 -2.00 25.33 19.11
CA ALA A 95 -2.24 26.78 19.12
C ALA A 95 -1.01 27.58 19.55
N SER A 96 -0.09 26.98 20.31
CA SER A 96 1.13 27.62 20.85
C SER A 96 2.42 27.05 20.30
N SER A 97 2.36 25.98 19.48
CA SER A 97 3.57 25.34 18.94
C SER A 97 4.21 26.16 17.83
N SER A 98 5.54 26.32 17.92
CA SER A 98 6.37 26.89 16.86
C SER A 98 6.82 25.85 15.81
N SER A 99 6.69 24.57 16.11
CA SER A 99 7.02 23.49 15.19
C SER A 99 5.93 23.37 14.12
N TRP A 100 6.33 23.21 12.86
CA TRP A 100 5.39 23.07 11.73
C TRP A 100 4.25 24.11 11.71
N PRO A 101 4.55 25.40 11.56
CA PRO A 101 3.54 26.47 11.76
C PRO A 101 2.34 26.38 10.83
N ARG A 102 2.51 25.87 9.60
CA ARG A 102 1.39 25.68 8.66
C ARG A 102 0.48 24.57 9.13
N PHE A 103 1.05 23.40 9.45
CA PHE A 103 0.31 22.26 9.99
C PHE A 103 -0.40 22.63 11.27
N CYS A 104 0.28 23.27 12.23
CA CYS A 104 -0.33 23.64 13.52
C CYS A 104 -1.50 24.62 13.37
N ARG A 105 -1.41 25.61 12.49
CA ARG A 105 -2.53 26.52 12.21
C ARG A 105 -3.73 25.78 11.63
N GLN A 106 -3.50 24.90 10.66
CA GLN A 106 -4.58 24.11 10.06
C GLN A 106 -5.18 23.14 11.07
N ALA A 107 -4.36 22.43 11.82
CA ALA A 107 -4.82 21.51 12.87
C ALA A 107 -5.66 22.23 13.93
N ALA A 108 -5.21 23.41 14.38
CA ALA A 108 -5.97 24.22 15.32
C ALA A 108 -7.32 24.69 14.75
N SER A 109 -7.39 25.08 13.47
CA SER A 109 -8.65 25.46 12.81
C SER A 109 -9.65 24.31 12.70
N LEU A 110 -9.16 23.06 12.64
CA LEU A 110 -9.97 21.84 12.69
C LEU A 110 -10.36 21.44 14.13
N GLY A 111 -9.91 22.19 15.14
CA GLY A 111 -10.14 21.89 16.55
C GLY A 111 -9.21 20.82 17.12
N ILE A 112 -8.13 20.45 16.42
CA ILE A 112 -7.07 19.59 16.95
C ILE A 112 -6.16 20.43 17.83
N ARG A 113 -5.99 20.05 19.10
CA ARG A 113 -5.19 20.79 20.09
C ARG A 113 -3.89 20.10 20.44
N SER A 114 -3.78 18.80 20.25
CA SER A 114 -2.52 18.09 20.43
C SER A 114 -2.35 16.97 19.42
N CYS A 115 -1.10 16.60 19.17
CA CYS A 115 -0.73 15.58 18.21
C CYS A 115 0.46 14.77 18.74
N TYR A 116 0.43 13.46 18.49
CA TYR A 116 1.55 12.56 18.73
C TYR A 116 1.81 11.72 17.50
N ALA A 117 3.00 11.81 16.95
CA ALA A 117 3.40 11.04 15.78
C ALA A 117 4.54 10.09 16.13
N MET A 118 4.50 8.88 15.59
CA MET A 118 5.53 7.88 15.78
C MET A 118 5.75 7.05 14.52
N PRO A 119 6.99 6.57 14.29
CA PRO A 119 7.28 5.71 13.16
C PRO A 119 6.73 4.30 13.39
N LEU A 120 6.26 3.67 12.32
CA LEU A 120 6.05 2.24 12.24
C LEU A 120 7.36 1.61 11.75
N ILE A 121 8.01 0.84 12.62
CA ILE A 121 9.34 0.27 12.36
C ILE A 121 9.23 -1.22 12.09
N ASN A 122 9.89 -1.67 11.03
CA ASN A 122 10.13 -3.09 10.76
C ASN A 122 11.59 -3.32 10.39
N ASP A 123 12.22 -4.32 11.01
CA ASP A 123 13.64 -4.65 10.80
C ASP A 123 14.57 -3.42 10.90
N GLY A 124 14.28 -2.50 11.84
CA GLY A 124 15.05 -1.28 12.07
C GLY A 124 14.76 -0.12 11.11
N GLU A 125 13.95 -0.33 10.08
CA GLU A 125 13.62 0.67 9.08
C GLU A 125 12.18 1.19 9.25
N PRO A 126 11.93 2.50 9.05
CA PRO A 126 10.59 3.05 9.08
C PRO A 126 9.81 2.61 7.83
N VAL A 127 8.77 1.81 8.02
CA VAL A 127 7.85 1.37 6.96
C VAL A 127 6.63 2.29 6.84
N GLY A 128 6.44 3.19 7.81
CA GLY A 128 5.32 4.11 7.81
C GLY A 128 5.33 5.04 9.01
N ALA A 129 4.24 5.78 9.18
CA ALA A 129 3.96 6.64 10.32
C ALA A 129 2.57 6.38 10.87
N LEU A 130 2.41 6.54 12.17
CA LEU A 130 1.16 6.60 12.88
C LEU A 130 1.08 7.96 13.57
N VAL A 131 0.00 8.71 13.34
CA VAL A 131 -0.22 10.03 13.90
C VAL A 131 -1.56 10.05 14.63
N LEU A 132 -1.51 10.42 15.89
CA LEU A 132 -2.70 10.55 16.74
C LEU A 132 -3.02 12.02 16.95
N TYR A 133 -4.29 12.34 16.89
CA TYR A 133 -4.83 13.68 17.05
C TYR A 133 -5.85 13.73 18.18
N ALA A 134 -5.85 14.82 18.95
CA ALA A 134 -6.81 15.02 20.03
C ALA A 134 -7.28 16.48 20.09
N ARG A 135 -8.55 16.67 20.51
CA ARG A 135 -9.18 18.00 20.65
C ARG A 135 -8.81 18.75 21.93
N ARG A 136 -8.04 18.13 22.82
CA ARG A 136 -7.54 18.78 24.05
C ARG A 136 -6.03 18.92 24.01
N PRO A 137 -5.47 19.99 24.56
CA PRO A 137 -4.01 20.12 24.71
C PRO A 137 -3.49 19.04 25.67
N GLY A 138 -2.23 18.60 25.49
CA GLY A 138 -1.58 17.66 26.38
C GLY A 138 -2.26 16.29 26.49
N ALA A 139 -2.98 15.85 25.46
CA ALA A 139 -3.73 14.58 25.50
C ALA A 139 -2.81 13.34 25.57
N PHE A 140 -1.58 13.47 25.15
CA PHE A 140 -0.61 12.36 25.04
C PHE A 140 0.36 12.37 26.21
N GLY A 141 -0.08 11.87 27.36
CA GLY A 141 0.74 11.60 28.52
C GLY A 141 1.49 10.27 28.42
N PRO A 142 2.26 9.89 29.46
CA PRO A 142 3.06 8.66 29.46
C PRO A 142 2.25 7.40 29.17
N GLU A 143 1.02 7.32 29.65
CA GLU A 143 0.13 6.18 29.45
C GLU A 143 -0.30 6.06 27.98
N GLN A 144 -0.76 7.15 27.35
CA GLN A 144 -1.19 7.17 25.95
C GLN A 144 0.00 6.88 25.03
N ILE A 145 1.15 7.43 25.33
CA ILE A 145 2.41 7.15 24.61
C ILE A 145 2.77 5.65 24.70
N ALA A 146 2.68 5.05 25.89
CA ALA A 146 2.97 3.63 26.08
C ALA A 146 1.99 2.74 25.31
N ARG A 147 0.68 3.07 25.33
CA ARG A 147 -0.35 2.37 24.55
C ARG A 147 -0.09 2.49 23.04
N ALA A 148 0.20 3.71 22.55
CA ALA A 148 0.53 3.96 21.15
C ALA A 148 1.78 3.18 20.72
N ALA A 149 2.83 3.16 21.53
CA ALA A 149 4.08 2.44 21.25
C ALA A 149 3.86 0.91 21.18
N LYS A 150 3.03 0.38 22.08
CA LYS A 150 2.66 -1.04 22.07
C LYS A 150 1.87 -1.39 20.81
N PHE A 151 0.85 -0.58 20.49
CA PHE A 151 0.06 -0.74 19.28
C PHE A 151 0.93 -0.69 18.02
N ALA A 152 1.79 0.32 17.88
CA ALA A 152 2.66 0.50 16.73
C ALA A 152 3.59 -0.69 16.48
N ARG A 153 4.12 -1.33 17.53
CA ARG A 153 4.94 -2.55 17.37
C ARG A 153 4.17 -3.70 16.73
N HIS A 154 2.95 -3.94 17.19
CA HIS A 154 2.11 -5.00 16.63
C HIS A 154 1.62 -4.65 15.22
N ALA A 155 1.20 -3.39 15.02
CA ALA A 155 0.77 -2.89 13.72
C ALA A 155 1.88 -2.96 12.67
N SER A 156 3.13 -2.66 13.03
CA SER A 156 4.29 -2.75 12.12
C SER A 156 4.49 -4.17 11.60
N GLY A 157 4.38 -5.17 12.48
CA GLY A 157 4.48 -6.58 12.08
C GLY A 157 3.36 -7.03 11.16
N ALA A 158 2.11 -6.70 11.52
CA ALA A 158 0.94 -7.04 10.72
C ALA A 158 0.96 -6.35 9.35
N LEU A 159 1.37 -5.07 9.32
CA LEU A 159 1.52 -4.31 8.10
C LEU A 159 2.58 -4.88 7.16
N THR A 160 3.73 -5.27 7.70
CA THR A 160 4.78 -5.91 6.92
C THR A 160 4.30 -7.22 6.31
N LEU A 161 3.55 -8.02 7.05
CA LEU A 161 2.97 -9.26 6.55
C LEU A 161 1.98 -8.98 5.42
N SER A 162 1.07 -8.01 5.58
CA SER A 162 0.11 -7.61 4.55
C SER A 162 0.81 -7.13 3.26
N LEU A 163 1.87 -6.31 3.39
CA LEU A 163 2.65 -5.85 2.24
C LEU A 163 3.38 -6.99 1.52
N ARG A 164 3.92 -7.96 2.26
CA ARG A 164 4.55 -9.15 1.68
C ARG A 164 3.53 -10.01 0.94
N MET A 165 2.35 -10.23 1.53
CA MET A 165 1.28 -11.00 0.89
C MET A 165 0.81 -10.33 -0.41
N ALA A 166 0.59 -9.01 -0.41
CA ALA A 166 0.23 -8.26 -1.61
C ALA A 166 1.32 -8.35 -2.69
N SER A 167 2.60 -8.20 -2.32
CA SER A 167 3.72 -8.36 -3.25
C SER A 167 3.82 -9.76 -3.84
N CYS A 168 3.59 -10.81 -3.06
CA CYS A 168 3.56 -12.19 -3.55
C CYS A 168 2.38 -12.43 -4.51
N ALA A 169 1.21 -11.86 -4.22
CA ALA A 169 0.06 -11.95 -5.12
C ALA A 169 0.35 -11.27 -6.46
N ASP A 170 0.87 -10.04 -6.45
CA ASP A 170 1.26 -9.31 -7.65
C ASP A 170 2.31 -10.07 -8.49
N GLN A 171 3.32 -10.66 -7.84
CA GLN A 171 4.34 -11.46 -8.52
C GLN A 171 3.73 -12.72 -9.15
N ASN A 172 2.81 -13.39 -8.46
CA ASN A 172 2.13 -14.57 -8.98
C ASN A 172 1.27 -14.23 -10.21
N ASP A 173 0.55 -13.10 -10.16
CA ASP A 173 -0.26 -12.63 -11.28
C ASP A 173 0.61 -12.21 -12.49
N GLN A 174 1.76 -11.58 -12.24
CA GLN A 174 2.74 -11.26 -13.28
C GLN A 174 3.32 -12.53 -13.94
N LEU A 175 3.67 -13.54 -13.13
CA LEU A 175 4.18 -14.81 -13.63
C LEU A 175 3.12 -15.54 -14.46
N ARG A 176 1.87 -15.62 -13.97
CA ARG A 176 0.75 -16.22 -14.72
C ARG A 176 0.50 -15.48 -16.03
N SER A 177 0.47 -14.15 -16.00
CA SER A 177 0.30 -13.32 -17.20
C SER A 177 1.43 -13.53 -18.21
N SER A 178 2.67 -13.72 -17.73
CA SER A 178 3.84 -13.99 -18.58
C SER A 178 3.75 -15.36 -19.26
N ILE A 179 3.33 -16.39 -18.51
CA ILE A 179 3.13 -17.75 -19.06
C ILE A 179 2.05 -17.74 -20.13
N VAL A 180 0.88 -17.14 -19.84
CA VAL A 180 -0.23 -17.04 -20.81
C VAL A 180 0.22 -16.26 -22.05
N SER A 181 0.93 -15.14 -21.86
CA SER A 181 1.44 -14.33 -22.96
C SER A 181 2.40 -15.13 -23.85
N ARG A 182 3.29 -15.93 -23.24
CA ARG A 182 4.25 -16.76 -23.97
C ARG A 182 3.53 -17.83 -24.78
N ALA A 183 2.57 -18.52 -24.21
CA ALA A 183 1.79 -19.55 -24.94
C ALA A 183 1.06 -18.96 -26.18
N VAL A 184 0.48 -17.77 -26.04
CA VAL A 184 -0.18 -17.09 -27.16
C VAL A 184 0.82 -16.65 -28.22
N ILE A 185 1.99 -16.16 -27.83
CA ILE A 185 3.07 -15.79 -28.74
C ILE A 185 3.58 -17.04 -29.50
N ASP A 186 3.79 -18.16 -28.81
CA ASP A 186 4.25 -19.40 -29.43
C ASP A 186 3.23 -19.95 -30.45
N GLN A 187 1.92 -19.86 -30.15
CA GLN A 187 0.86 -20.20 -31.11
C GLN A 187 0.92 -19.30 -32.35
N ALA A 188 1.05 -17.99 -32.17
CA ALA A 188 1.15 -17.04 -33.27
C ALA A 188 2.42 -17.27 -34.12
N LEU A 189 3.55 -17.60 -33.46
CA LEU A 189 4.78 -17.97 -34.17
C LEU A 189 4.56 -19.22 -35.03
N GLY A 190 3.87 -20.24 -34.53
CA GLY A 190 3.51 -21.44 -35.31
C GLY A 190 2.71 -21.09 -36.57
N VAL A 191 1.74 -20.18 -36.44
CA VAL A 191 0.95 -19.68 -37.59
C VAL A 191 1.85 -18.96 -38.60
N ILE A 192 2.70 -18.03 -38.14
CA ILE A 192 3.62 -17.28 -39.03
C ILE A 192 4.59 -18.23 -39.72
N MET A 193 5.18 -19.17 -38.97
CA MET A 193 6.12 -20.16 -39.53
C MET A 193 5.46 -20.98 -40.66
N ALA A 194 4.22 -21.40 -40.45
CA ALA A 194 3.47 -22.17 -41.45
C ALA A 194 3.11 -21.33 -42.69
N THR A 195 2.69 -20.08 -42.49
CA THR A 195 2.28 -19.17 -43.57
C THR A 195 3.48 -18.68 -44.38
N GLU A 196 4.53 -18.24 -43.71
CA GLU A 196 5.73 -17.65 -44.33
C GLU A 196 6.83 -18.66 -44.67
N ARG A 197 6.60 -19.94 -44.31
CA ARG A 197 7.57 -21.03 -44.51
C ARG A 197 8.98 -20.68 -43.99
N CYS A 198 9.07 -20.14 -42.81
CA CYS A 198 10.32 -19.65 -42.22
C CYS A 198 10.59 -20.27 -40.82
N PRO A 199 11.86 -20.27 -40.38
CA PRO A 199 12.22 -20.71 -39.03
C PRO A 199 11.70 -19.74 -37.96
N GLN A 200 11.63 -20.21 -36.70
CA GLN A 200 11.06 -19.50 -35.56
C GLN A 200 11.68 -18.11 -35.35
N ASP A 201 13.01 -17.98 -35.45
CA ASP A 201 13.69 -16.69 -35.26
C ASP A 201 13.23 -15.65 -36.27
N LYS A 202 13.01 -16.05 -37.53
CA LYS A 202 12.49 -15.18 -38.57
C LYS A 202 11.04 -14.80 -38.33
N ALA A 203 10.21 -15.76 -37.90
CA ALA A 203 8.83 -15.52 -37.51
C ALA A 203 8.72 -14.51 -36.35
N PHE A 204 9.58 -14.66 -35.33
CA PHE A 204 9.63 -13.73 -34.21
C PHE A 204 10.09 -12.32 -34.63
N ALA A 205 11.08 -12.23 -35.53
CA ALA A 205 11.52 -10.95 -36.08
C ALA A 205 10.40 -10.24 -36.83
N LEU A 206 9.59 -10.95 -37.62
CA LEU A 206 8.42 -10.39 -38.32
C LEU A 206 7.39 -9.85 -37.31
N LEU A 207 7.03 -10.66 -36.32
CA LEU A 207 6.08 -10.25 -35.28
C LEU A 207 6.55 -9.02 -34.51
N ARG A 208 7.83 -8.97 -34.15
CA ARG A 208 8.45 -7.84 -33.47
C ARG A 208 8.46 -6.57 -34.32
N ASN A 209 8.79 -6.67 -35.61
CA ASN A 209 8.79 -5.52 -36.53
C ASN A 209 7.39 -4.90 -36.64
N VAL A 210 6.35 -5.74 -36.81
CA VAL A 210 4.98 -5.25 -36.86
C VAL A 210 4.58 -4.59 -35.54
N SER A 211 4.91 -5.20 -34.40
CA SER A 211 4.66 -4.62 -33.08
C SER A 211 5.31 -3.25 -32.90
N GLN A 212 6.56 -3.08 -33.30
CA GLN A 212 7.27 -1.82 -33.25
C GLN A 212 6.67 -0.74 -34.17
N ASN A 213 6.33 -1.11 -35.40
CA ASN A 213 5.78 -0.19 -36.38
C ASN A 213 4.35 0.27 -36.04
N THR A 214 3.55 -0.59 -35.40
CA THR A 214 2.16 -0.31 -35.02
C THR A 214 2.01 0.19 -33.58
N ASN A 215 3.08 0.18 -32.79
CA ASN A 215 3.05 0.47 -31.33
C ASN A 215 2.04 -0.39 -30.53
N VAL A 216 1.82 -1.62 -31.01
CA VAL A 216 0.95 -2.60 -30.35
C VAL A 216 1.82 -3.62 -29.63
N LYS A 217 1.45 -4.00 -28.40
CA LYS A 217 2.20 -5.01 -27.63
C LYS A 217 2.24 -6.32 -28.40
N ILE A 218 3.40 -7.00 -28.40
CA ILE A 218 3.61 -8.30 -29.10
C ILE A 218 2.53 -9.31 -28.74
N ARG A 219 2.12 -9.40 -27.48
CA ARG A 219 1.08 -10.32 -27.00
C ARG A 219 -0.28 -10.04 -27.63
N ASP A 220 -0.64 -8.76 -27.79
CA ASP A 220 -1.94 -8.36 -28.30
C ASP A 220 -2.00 -8.60 -29.83
N LEU A 221 -0.87 -8.38 -30.50
CA LEU A 221 -0.70 -8.72 -31.90
C LEU A 221 -0.76 -10.26 -32.11
N ALA A 222 -0.09 -11.02 -31.26
CA ALA A 222 -0.13 -12.47 -31.28
C ALA A 222 -1.57 -13.00 -31.07
N ALA A 223 -2.29 -12.45 -30.10
CA ALA A 223 -3.69 -12.80 -29.86
C ALA A 223 -4.57 -12.50 -31.08
N THR A 224 -4.34 -11.40 -31.77
CA THR A 224 -5.05 -11.04 -33.01
C THR A 224 -4.79 -12.05 -34.13
N ILE A 225 -3.55 -12.50 -34.28
CA ILE A 225 -3.16 -13.50 -35.28
C ILE A 225 -3.84 -14.83 -34.97
N VAL A 226 -3.78 -15.30 -33.72
CA VAL A 226 -4.42 -16.56 -33.30
C VAL A 226 -5.93 -16.50 -33.51
N THR A 227 -6.58 -15.42 -33.05
CA THR A 227 -8.03 -15.24 -33.22
C THR A 227 -8.45 -15.26 -34.69
N ARG A 228 -7.67 -14.65 -35.58
CA ARG A 228 -7.96 -14.61 -37.02
C ARG A 228 -7.96 -16.01 -37.66
N VAL A 229 -7.10 -16.90 -37.16
CA VAL A 229 -6.94 -18.25 -37.70
C VAL A 229 -7.87 -19.25 -37.04
N SER A 230 -8.05 -19.17 -35.71
CA SER A 230 -8.90 -20.10 -34.97
C SER A 230 -10.37 -19.72 -34.95
N GLY A 231 -10.72 -18.45 -35.25
CA GLY A 231 -12.05 -17.91 -35.11
C GLY A 231 -12.47 -17.57 -33.68
N GLU A 232 -11.62 -17.91 -32.67
CA GLU A 232 -11.88 -17.67 -31.25
C GLU A 232 -10.65 -17.00 -30.59
N PRO A 233 -10.84 -16.16 -29.54
CA PRO A 233 -9.72 -15.61 -28.81
C PRO A 233 -8.94 -16.74 -28.14
N PRO A 234 -7.59 -16.60 -28.03
CA PRO A 234 -6.75 -17.63 -27.43
C PRO A 234 -7.16 -17.88 -25.98
N ARG A 235 -7.39 -19.13 -25.63
CA ARG A 235 -7.69 -19.57 -24.27
C ARG A 235 -6.38 -19.87 -23.54
N PRO A 236 -6.26 -19.52 -22.23
CA PRO A 236 -5.17 -20.01 -21.42
C PRO A 236 -5.18 -21.54 -21.48
N THR A 237 -4.11 -22.14 -21.97
CA THR A 237 -3.92 -23.59 -21.88
C THR A 237 -3.88 -23.96 -20.39
N ALA A 238 -4.78 -24.83 -19.95
CA ALA A 238 -4.68 -25.44 -18.63
C ALA A 238 -3.30 -26.14 -18.53
N PRO A 239 -2.60 -26.06 -17.37
CA PRO A 239 -1.40 -26.86 -17.18
C PRO A 239 -1.76 -28.32 -17.42
N PHE A 240 -0.89 -29.03 -18.15
CA PHE A 240 -1.01 -30.48 -18.30
C PHE A 240 -1.02 -31.08 -16.89
N GLU A 241 -2.12 -31.69 -16.50
CA GLU A 241 -2.15 -32.62 -15.38
C GLU A 241 -1.49 -33.88 -15.88
N ASP A 242 -0.26 -34.12 -15.46
CA ASP A 242 0.39 -35.42 -15.65
C ASP A 242 -0.42 -36.44 -14.86
N GLY A 243 -1.08 -37.35 -15.58
CA GLY A 243 -1.82 -38.49 -15.04
C GLY A 243 -0.91 -39.56 -14.46
#